data_b007e1612c68c48ab03945ef77586fab
#
_entry.id   b007e1612c68c48ab03945ef77586fab
#
_cell.length_a   1.000
_cell.length_b   1.000
_cell.length_c   1.000
_cell.angle_alpha   90.00
_cell.angle_beta   90.00
_cell.angle_gamma   90.00
#
_symmetry.space_group_name_H-M   'P 1'
#
loop_
_entity.id
_entity.type
_entity.pdbx_description
1 polymer ?
#
loop_
_entity_poly.entity_id
_entity_poly.type
_entity_poly.pdbx_seq_one_letter_code
_entity_poly.pdbx_strand_id
1 'polypeptide(L)'
;DKIHLFDVKLPNGEIFKESETYSPGYQAIIATIEQKNKIKIGMTICYDIRFPHLYQDLAQHGAEIITVPSAFSNTTGPVHWHTLLQARAIETGCFIVAPAQTGHHQCGRNSFGHSLIISPWGEVLADAGKDVCFINTIIDLGEVKKARLAIPSLKSHKRYLTNF
;
A
#
# COMPACT_ATOMS: atom_id res chain seq x y z
N ASP A 1 -10.77 5.09 8.24
CA ASP A 1 -10.87 3.73 8.80
C ASP A 1 -10.33 2.72 7.79
N LYS A 2 -9.73 1.63 8.26
CA LYS A 2 -9.31 0.49 7.46
C LYS A 2 -10.54 -0.21 6.87
N ILE A 3 -10.52 -0.50 5.56
CA ILE A 3 -11.68 -1.11 4.89
C ILE A 3 -11.67 -2.64 5.09
N HIS A 4 -10.54 -3.29 4.87
CA HIS A 4 -10.44 -4.75 4.93
C HIS A 4 -9.75 -5.20 6.21
N LEU A 5 -10.48 -5.87 7.10
CA LEU A 5 -9.96 -6.39 8.35
C LEU A 5 -9.20 -7.71 8.14
N PHE A 6 -8.15 -7.89 8.95
CA PHE A 6 -7.23 -9.03 8.82
C PHE A 6 -7.72 -10.23 9.64
N ASP A 7 -8.73 -10.92 9.10
CA ASP A 7 -9.27 -12.16 9.68
C ASP A 7 -8.73 -13.34 8.87
N VAL A 8 -7.63 -13.92 9.33
CA VAL A 8 -6.92 -14.96 8.57
C VAL A 8 -6.34 -16.02 9.48
N LYS A 9 -6.15 -17.22 8.90
CA LYS A 9 -5.34 -18.30 9.47
C LYS A 9 -4.12 -18.49 8.57
N LEU A 10 -2.93 -18.30 9.11
CA LEU A 10 -1.68 -18.43 8.38
C LEU A 10 -1.20 -19.90 8.32
N PRO A 11 -0.33 -20.26 7.35
CA PRO A 11 0.18 -21.62 7.20
C PRO A 11 0.93 -22.16 8.44
N ASN A 12 1.55 -21.27 9.22
CA ASN A 12 2.23 -21.62 10.49
C ASN A 12 1.28 -21.82 11.66
N GLY A 13 -0.05 -21.73 11.44
CA GLY A 13 -1.08 -21.90 12.45
C GLY A 13 -1.49 -20.64 13.20
N GLU A 14 -0.82 -19.50 12.97
CA GLU A 14 -1.24 -18.22 13.56
C GLU A 14 -2.63 -17.81 13.07
N ILE A 15 -3.48 -17.37 13.99
CA ILE A 15 -4.83 -16.90 13.72
C ILE A 15 -4.91 -15.41 14.09
N PHE A 16 -5.42 -14.63 13.19
CA PHE A 16 -5.71 -13.21 13.38
C PHE A 16 -7.21 -12.99 13.18
N LYS A 17 -7.83 -12.23 14.09
CA LYS A 17 -9.25 -11.88 14.05
C LYS A 17 -9.41 -10.42 14.42
N GLU A 18 -9.09 -9.55 13.49
CA GLU A 18 -9.11 -8.10 13.69
C GLU A 18 -10.56 -7.60 13.90
N SER A 19 -11.53 -8.29 13.29
CA SER A 19 -12.97 -7.99 13.43
C SER A 19 -13.52 -8.18 14.86
N GLU A 20 -12.83 -8.91 15.72
CA GLU A 20 -13.22 -9.03 17.14
C GLU A 20 -12.97 -7.72 17.91
N THR A 21 -12.11 -6.83 17.39
CA THR A 21 -11.70 -5.59 18.07
C THR A 21 -12.11 -4.34 17.32
N TYR A 22 -12.13 -4.40 15.98
CA TYR A 22 -12.36 -3.23 15.11
C TYR A 22 -13.53 -3.45 14.17
N SER A 23 -14.22 -2.35 13.83
CA SER A 23 -15.21 -2.33 12.75
C SER A 23 -14.54 -1.89 11.44
N PRO A 24 -14.93 -2.46 10.28
CA PRO A 24 -14.39 -2.05 8.99
C PRO A 24 -14.88 -0.64 8.60
N GLY A 25 -14.04 0.09 7.88
CA GLY A 25 -14.45 1.26 7.14
C GLY A 25 -15.18 0.88 5.86
N TYR A 26 -15.82 1.88 5.24
CA TYR A 26 -16.60 1.70 4.01
C TYR A 26 -16.32 2.78 2.96
N GLN A 27 -15.34 3.63 3.22
CA GLN A 27 -14.99 4.73 2.31
C GLN A 27 -13.52 4.71 1.94
N ALA A 28 -13.23 4.79 0.64
CA ALA A 28 -11.91 5.10 0.14
C ALA A 28 -11.64 6.61 0.34
N ILE A 29 -10.52 6.96 0.97
CA ILE A 29 -10.20 8.34 1.35
C ILE A 29 -9.01 8.85 0.57
N ILE A 30 -9.16 10.05 0.01
CA ILE A 30 -8.07 10.85 -0.54
C ILE A 30 -7.93 12.12 0.31
N ALA A 31 -6.79 12.27 0.96
CA ALA A 31 -6.38 13.51 1.59
C ALA A 31 -5.74 14.45 0.54
N THR A 32 -5.97 15.75 0.69
CA THR A 32 -5.34 16.76 -0.18
C THR A 32 -4.45 17.66 0.67
N ILE A 33 -3.19 17.78 0.26
CA ILE A 33 -2.27 18.78 0.83
C ILE A 33 -2.39 20.02 -0.04
N GLU A 34 -2.87 21.11 0.56
CA GLU A 34 -3.01 22.42 -0.09
C GLU A 34 -1.66 23.13 -0.07
N GLN A 35 -0.96 23.12 -1.20
CA GLN A 35 0.27 23.87 -1.45
C GLN A 35 0.11 24.60 -2.81
N LYS A 36 1.20 25.17 -3.33
CA LYS A 36 1.22 25.78 -4.68
C LYS A 36 0.64 24.83 -5.75
N ASN A 37 0.93 23.53 -5.61
CA ASN A 37 0.27 22.45 -6.34
C ASN A 37 -0.45 21.56 -5.33
N LYS A 38 -1.73 21.24 -5.59
CA LYS A 38 -2.49 20.31 -4.75
C LYS A 38 -1.93 18.90 -4.91
N ILE A 39 -1.55 18.28 -3.80
CA ILE A 39 -1.04 16.92 -3.77
C ILE A 39 -2.12 16.01 -3.19
N LYS A 40 -2.52 14.99 -3.93
CA LYS A 40 -3.53 14.02 -3.52
C LYS A 40 -2.89 12.74 -3.00
N ILE A 41 -3.24 12.38 -1.76
CA ILE A 41 -2.72 11.19 -1.07
C ILE A 41 -3.86 10.21 -0.84
N GLY A 42 -3.79 9.04 -1.47
CA GLY A 42 -4.66 7.91 -1.21
C GLY A 42 -4.29 7.25 0.12
N MET A 43 -5.28 6.99 0.96
CA MET A 43 -5.05 6.42 2.29
C MET A 43 -5.53 4.98 2.34
N THR A 44 -4.61 4.05 2.63
CA THR A 44 -4.91 2.63 2.87
C THR A 44 -4.23 2.17 4.14
N ILE A 45 -4.59 1.01 4.68
CA ILE A 45 -4.00 0.48 5.91
C ILE A 45 -3.72 -1.02 5.77
N CYS A 46 -2.45 -1.41 5.83
CA CYS A 46 -1.97 -2.78 6.01
C CYS A 46 -2.64 -3.80 5.07
N TYR A 47 -3.63 -4.55 5.54
CA TYR A 47 -4.30 -5.61 4.78
C TYR A 47 -4.99 -5.11 3.52
N ASP A 48 -5.36 -3.84 3.44
CA ASP A 48 -5.89 -3.20 2.23
C ASP A 48 -4.98 -3.38 1.01
N ILE A 49 -3.66 -3.60 1.22
CA ILE A 49 -2.69 -3.86 0.14
C ILE A 49 -3.08 -5.05 -0.76
N ARG A 50 -3.86 -6.01 -0.24
CA ARG A 50 -4.26 -7.21 -0.99
C ARG A 50 -5.45 -6.99 -1.92
N PHE A 51 -6.02 -5.79 -1.92
CA PHE A 51 -7.23 -5.45 -2.67
C PHE A 51 -6.92 -4.42 -3.76
N PRO A 52 -6.48 -4.87 -4.96
CA PRO A 52 -5.98 -3.97 -6.02
C PRO A 52 -7.01 -2.94 -6.48
N HIS A 53 -8.31 -3.27 -6.48
CA HIS A 53 -9.37 -2.36 -6.89
C HIS A 53 -9.42 -1.08 -6.04
N LEU A 54 -9.17 -1.15 -4.72
CA LEU A 54 -9.08 0.03 -3.87
C LEU A 54 -7.97 0.98 -4.34
N TYR A 55 -6.81 0.44 -4.69
CA TYR A 55 -5.66 1.22 -5.17
C TYR A 55 -5.94 1.84 -6.54
N GLN A 56 -6.58 1.08 -7.43
CA GLN A 56 -7.00 1.57 -8.74
C GLN A 56 -8.01 2.71 -8.60
N ASP A 57 -9.01 2.57 -7.74
CA ASP A 57 -10.03 3.60 -7.48
C ASP A 57 -9.37 4.88 -6.95
N LEU A 58 -8.48 4.79 -5.95
CA LEU A 58 -7.75 5.94 -5.44
C LEU A 58 -6.94 6.64 -6.55
N ALA A 59 -6.24 5.88 -7.39
CA ALA A 59 -5.45 6.41 -8.49
C ALA A 59 -6.30 7.06 -9.59
N GLN A 60 -7.46 6.47 -9.93
CA GLN A 60 -8.43 7.01 -10.89
C GLN A 60 -9.04 8.33 -10.41
N HIS A 61 -9.20 8.51 -9.10
CA HIS A 61 -9.66 9.75 -8.47
C HIS A 61 -8.52 10.75 -8.21
N GLY A 62 -7.32 10.45 -8.72
CA GLY A 62 -6.21 11.37 -8.82
C GLY A 62 -5.19 11.30 -7.70
N ALA A 63 -5.17 10.25 -6.88
CA ALA A 63 -4.08 10.04 -5.94
C ALA A 63 -2.74 9.94 -6.69
N GLU A 64 -1.71 10.61 -6.19
CA GLU A 64 -0.34 10.61 -6.72
C GLU A 64 0.60 9.84 -5.80
N ILE A 65 0.27 9.83 -4.52
CA ILE A 65 0.93 9.07 -3.46
C ILE A 65 -0.12 8.18 -2.81
N ILE A 66 0.22 6.95 -2.46
CA ILE A 66 -0.64 6.08 -1.64
C ILE A 66 0.14 5.65 -0.40
N THR A 67 -0.45 5.86 0.78
CA THR A 67 0.15 5.46 2.05
C THR A 67 -0.35 4.10 2.50
N VAL A 68 0.55 3.28 3.07
CA VAL A 68 0.25 1.91 3.51
C VAL A 68 0.88 1.63 4.88
N PRO A 69 0.49 2.35 5.96
CA PRO A 69 0.97 2.04 7.29
C PRO A 69 0.60 0.59 7.67
N SER A 70 1.54 -0.14 8.27
CA SER A 70 1.39 -1.59 8.45
C SER A 70 2.11 -2.13 9.68
N ALA A 71 1.59 -3.24 10.20
CA ALA A 71 2.29 -4.20 11.04
C ALA A 71 2.25 -5.57 10.33
N PHE A 72 3.09 -5.75 9.31
CA PHE A 72 3.05 -6.94 8.45
C PHE A 72 3.71 -8.13 9.15
N SER A 73 3.11 -9.34 9.05
CA SER A 73 3.61 -10.52 9.75
C SER A 73 4.94 -11.02 9.17
N ASN A 74 5.80 -11.59 10.03
CA ASN A 74 7.04 -12.24 9.59
C ASN A 74 6.80 -13.46 8.70
N THR A 75 5.63 -14.07 8.75
CA THR A 75 5.27 -15.24 7.93
C THR A 75 5.05 -14.85 6.47
N THR A 76 4.36 -13.74 6.22
CA THR A 76 4.02 -13.31 4.86
C THR A 76 4.91 -12.17 4.35
N GLY A 77 5.55 -11.42 5.25
CA GLY A 77 6.39 -10.27 4.91
C GLY A 77 7.46 -10.58 3.87
N PRO A 78 8.31 -11.61 4.07
CA PRO A 78 9.42 -11.91 3.17
C PRO A 78 9.01 -12.17 1.71
N VAL A 79 7.82 -12.74 1.51
CA VAL A 79 7.36 -13.14 0.17
C VAL A 79 6.32 -12.19 -0.44
N HIS A 80 5.60 -11.40 0.37
CA HIS A 80 4.48 -10.60 -0.12
C HIS A 80 4.71 -9.10 -0.05
N TRP A 81 5.44 -8.59 0.96
CA TRP A 81 5.45 -7.16 1.27
C TRP A 81 5.99 -6.31 0.12
N HIS A 82 7.22 -6.54 -0.30
CA HIS A 82 7.83 -5.81 -1.41
C HIS A 82 7.05 -6.03 -2.71
N THR A 83 6.77 -7.28 -3.03
CA THR A 83 6.08 -7.66 -4.28
C THR A 83 4.73 -6.95 -4.43
N LEU A 84 3.91 -6.95 -3.36
CA LEU A 84 2.60 -6.29 -3.42
C LEU A 84 2.73 -4.78 -3.52
N LEU A 85 3.61 -4.14 -2.74
CA LEU A 85 3.79 -2.69 -2.80
C LEU A 85 4.31 -2.24 -4.18
N GLN A 86 5.26 -2.95 -4.76
CA GLN A 86 5.75 -2.67 -6.11
C GLN A 86 4.63 -2.87 -7.16
N ALA A 87 3.83 -3.94 -7.04
CA ALA A 87 2.69 -4.15 -7.92
C ALA A 87 1.69 -2.98 -7.82
N ARG A 88 1.36 -2.50 -6.60
CA ARG A 88 0.47 -1.34 -6.40
C ARG A 88 1.05 -0.08 -7.05
N ALA A 89 2.36 0.17 -6.89
CA ALA A 89 3.03 1.32 -7.52
C ALA A 89 2.92 1.25 -9.06
N ILE A 90 3.25 0.11 -9.66
CA ILE A 90 3.29 -0.09 -11.11
C ILE A 90 1.89 0.03 -11.73
N GLU A 91 0.89 -0.67 -11.18
CA GLU A 91 -0.46 -0.72 -11.76
C GLU A 91 -1.21 0.61 -11.64
N THR A 92 -0.86 1.44 -10.64
CA THR A 92 -1.50 2.73 -10.38
C THR A 92 -0.70 3.93 -10.90
N GLY A 93 0.60 3.73 -11.15
CA GLY A 93 1.53 4.81 -11.44
C GLY A 93 1.62 5.83 -10.31
N CYS A 94 1.48 5.39 -9.05
CA CYS A 94 1.61 6.22 -7.85
C CYS A 94 2.94 5.96 -7.14
N PHE A 95 3.42 6.95 -6.38
CA PHE A 95 4.38 6.67 -5.33
C PHE A 95 3.70 5.89 -4.21
N ILE A 96 4.41 4.93 -3.62
CA ILE A 96 3.96 4.22 -2.43
C ILE A 96 4.84 4.62 -1.25
N VAL A 97 4.22 5.01 -0.13
CA VAL A 97 4.89 5.30 1.14
C VAL A 97 4.32 4.37 2.20
N ALA A 98 5.10 3.39 2.60
CA ALA A 98 4.65 2.28 3.42
C ALA A 98 5.45 2.20 4.74
N PRO A 99 5.11 3.03 5.76
CA PRO A 99 5.72 2.89 7.08
C PRO A 99 5.29 1.57 7.71
N ALA A 100 6.26 0.79 8.19
CA ALA A 100 6.03 -0.54 8.72
C ALA A 100 6.64 -0.70 10.13
N GLN A 101 5.84 -1.25 11.05
CA GLN A 101 6.35 -1.66 12.35
C GLN A 101 7.35 -2.81 12.18
N THR A 102 8.34 -2.88 13.07
CA THR A 102 9.38 -3.90 13.06
C THR A 102 9.58 -4.52 14.45
N GLY A 103 10.15 -5.71 14.48
CA GLY A 103 10.61 -6.37 15.71
C GLY A 103 9.52 -7.09 16.49
N HIS A 104 9.86 -7.40 17.75
CA HIS A 104 9.00 -8.13 18.67
C HIS A 104 8.10 -7.20 19.46
N HIS A 105 6.81 -7.54 19.56
CA HIS A 105 5.81 -6.79 20.31
C HIS A 105 5.46 -7.51 21.61
N GLN A 106 5.08 -6.75 22.67
CA GLN A 106 4.73 -7.28 23.98
C GLN A 106 3.61 -8.36 23.94
N CYS A 107 2.73 -8.30 22.93
CA CYS A 107 1.70 -9.31 22.69
C CYS A 107 2.22 -10.63 22.10
N GLY A 108 3.55 -10.82 21.98
CA GLY A 108 4.19 -12.02 21.43
C GLY A 108 4.27 -12.08 19.91
N ARG A 109 3.75 -11.09 19.19
CA ARG A 109 3.81 -11.01 17.72
C ARG A 109 5.11 -10.40 17.25
N ASN A 110 5.49 -10.74 16.01
CA ASN A 110 6.63 -10.13 15.32
C ASN A 110 6.16 -9.44 14.04
N SER A 111 6.68 -8.24 13.80
CA SER A 111 6.48 -7.51 12.56
C SER A 111 7.72 -7.53 11.67
N PHE A 112 7.50 -7.60 10.36
CA PHE A 112 8.53 -7.83 9.36
C PHE A 112 9.48 -6.65 9.19
N GLY A 113 9.00 -5.41 9.45
CA GLY A 113 9.77 -4.20 9.20
C GLY A 113 9.67 -3.77 7.75
N HIS A 114 10.80 -3.28 7.19
CA HIS A 114 10.90 -2.80 5.83
C HIS A 114 9.92 -1.68 5.51
N SER A 115 9.99 -0.55 6.26
CA SER A 115 9.34 0.68 5.78
C SER A 115 9.90 1.02 4.40
N LEU A 116 9.01 1.26 3.41
CA LEU A 116 9.41 1.40 2.00
C LEU A 116 8.90 2.72 1.41
N ILE A 117 9.71 3.28 0.51
CA ILE A 117 9.28 4.31 -0.44
C ILE A 117 9.54 3.77 -1.85
N ILE A 118 8.50 3.73 -2.70
CA ILE A 118 8.57 3.11 -4.01
C ILE A 118 8.10 4.11 -5.07
N SER A 119 8.81 4.18 -6.20
CA SER A 119 8.48 5.06 -7.33
C SER A 119 7.27 4.55 -8.13
N PRO A 120 6.63 5.40 -8.96
CA PRO A 120 5.56 4.98 -9.87
C PRO A 120 5.97 3.87 -10.86
N TRP A 121 7.27 3.68 -11.06
CA TRP A 121 7.84 2.63 -11.93
C TRP A 121 8.16 1.33 -11.20
N GLY A 122 7.89 1.27 -9.88
CA GLY A 122 8.13 0.09 -9.04
C GLY A 122 9.54 -0.01 -8.46
N GLU A 123 10.38 1.02 -8.63
CA GLU A 123 11.71 1.07 -8.04
C GLU A 123 11.62 1.36 -6.55
N VAL A 124 12.34 0.59 -5.73
CA VAL A 124 12.47 0.84 -4.29
C VAL A 124 13.47 1.97 -4.08
N LEU A 125 12.96 3.16 -3.73
CA LEU A 125 13.78 4.37 -3.51
C LEU A 125 14.41 4.39 -2.12
N ALA A 126 13.78 3.79 -1.13
CA ALA A 126 14.30 3.63 0.22
C ALA A 126 13.68 2.41 0.90
N ASP A 127 14.48 1.70 1.68
CA ASP A 127 14.10 0.55 2.49
C ASP A 127 14.78 0.65 3.88
N ALA A 128 13.98 0.65 4.94
CA ALA A 128 14.46 0.70 6.33
C ALA A 128 15.07 -0.63 6.82
N GLY A 129 14.90 -1.72 6.08
CA GLY A 129 15.25 -3.03 6.58
C GLY A 129 14.44 -3.41 7.82
N LYS A 130 15.09 -4.08 8.77
CA LYS A 130 14.47 -4.53 10.02
C LYS A 130 14.75 -3.63 11.22
N ASP A 131 15.45 -2.55 11.01
CA ASP A 131 15.86 -1.65 12.08
C ASP A 131 14.76 -0.62 12.41
N VAL A 132 14.75 -0.15 13.65
CA VAL A 132 13.96 1.00 14.06
C VAL A 132 14.69 2.27 13.58
N CYS A 133 14.28 2.81 12.45
CA CYS A 133 14.94 3.97 11.87
C CYS A 133 13.95 4.87 11.12
N PHE A 134 14.44 6.00 10.68
CA PHE A 134 13.76 6.94 9.79
C PHE A 134 14.37 6.87 8.40
N ILE A 135 13.52 6.78 7.37
CA ILE A 135 13.93 6.87 5.96
C ILE A 135 13.30 8.08 5.29
N ASN A 136 13.99 8.67 4.35
CA ASN A 136 13.48 9.76 3.52
C ASN A 136 14.05 9.70 2.11
N THR A 137 13.34 10.32 1.18
CA THR A 137 13.82 10.56 -0.18
C THR A 137 13.13 11.80 -0.75
N ILE A 138 13.72 12.37 -1.78
CA ILE A 138 13.08 13.44 -2.57
C ILE A 138 12.37 12.78 -3.74
N ILE A 139 11.10 13.11 -3.94
CA ILE A 139 10.28 12.60 -5.05
C ILE A 139 9.87 13.74 -5.97
N ASP A 140 9.85 13.47 -7.28
CA ASP A 140 9.25 14.35 -8.29
C ASP A 140 7.88 13.81 -8.70
N LEU A 141 6.81 14.51 -8.34
CA LEU A 141 5.44 14.11 -8.69
C LEU A 141 5.19 14.09 -10.21
N GLY A 142 6.06 14.73 -10.98
CA GLY A 142 6.05 14.64 -12.45
C GLY A 142 6.22 13.19 -12.95
N GLU A 143 6.89 12.33 -12.19
CA GLU A 143 7.07 10.90 -12.53
C GLU A 143 5.74 10.14 -12.56
N VAL A 144 4.75 10.53 -11.75
CA VAL A 144 3.39 9.95 -11.80
C VAL A 144 2.77 10.16 -13.19
N LYS A 145 2.86 11.39 -13.70
CA LYS A 145 2.34 11.71 -15.04
C LYS A 145 3.11 10.96 -16.12
N LYS A 146 4.44 10.89 -16.02
CA LYS A 146 5.30 10.18 -16.99
C LYS A 146 4.95 8.69 -17.02
N ALA A 147 4.86 8.03 -15.86
CA ALA A 147 4.52 6.62 -15.77
C ALA A 147 3.14 6.31 -16.38
N ARG A 148 2.12 7.10 -16.03
CA ARG A 148 0.75 6.94 -16.55
C ARG A 148 0.59 7.26 -18.03
N LEU A 149 1.45 8.10 -18.60
CA LEU A 149 1.49 8.35 -20.04
C LEU A 149 2.19 7.23 -20.79
N ALA A 150 3.28 6.68 -20.22
CA ALA A 150 4.02 5.57 -20.82
C ALA A 150 3.19 4.28 -20.83
N ILE A 151 2.49 3.98 -19.74
CA ILE A 151 1.63 2.79 -19.60
C ILE A 151 0.25 3.22 -19.08
N PRO A 152 -0.70 3.56 -19.98
CA PRO A 152 -1.99 4.14 -19.59
C PRO A 152 -3.02 3.10 -19.11
N SER A 153 -2.60 2.11 -18.30
CA SER A 153 -3.41 0.98 -17.84
C SER A 153 -4.69 1.42 -17.11
N LEU A 154 -4.62 2.46 -16.27
CA LEU A 154 -5.78 3.00 -15.56
C LEU A 154 -6.89 3.53 -16.48
N LYS A 155 -6.52 4.05 -17.68
CA LYS A 155 -7.48 4.58 -18.67
C LYS A 155 -7.93 3.52 -19.66
N SER A 156 -7.17 2.43 -19.78
CA SER A 156 -7.42 1.36 -20.75
C SER A 156 -8.27 0.23 -20.20
N HIS A 157 -8.78 0.37 -18.97
CA HIS A 157 -9.64 -0.63 -18.35
C HIS A 157 -10.91 -0.85 -19.18
N LYS A 158 -11.16 -2.11 -19.57
CA LYS A 158 -12.35 -2.51 -20.30
C LYS A 158 -13.17 -3.49 -19.47
N ARG A 159 -14.48 -3.31 -19.48
CA ARG A 159 -15.38 -4.35 -18.97
C ARG A 159 -15.34 -5.56 -19.89
N TYR A 160 -15.31 -6.74 -19.32
CA TYR A 160 -15.38 -8.01 -20.04
C TYR A 160 -16.46 -8.89 -19.42
N LEU A 161 -17.00 -9.79 -20.23
CA LEU A 161 -17.96 -10.78 -19.76
C LEU A 161 -17.20 -11.97 -19.17
N THR A 162 -17.65 -12.45 -18.04
CA THR A 162 -17.21 -13.72 -17.46
C THR A 162 -18.20 -14.79 -17.90
N ASN A 163 -17.68 -15.86 -18.48
CA ASN A 163 -18.49 -17.00 -18.95
C ASN A 163 -18.02 -18.26 -18.20
N PHE A 164 -18.40 -18.34 -16.92
CA PHE A 164 -18.12 -19.49 -16.07
C PHE A 164 -19.40 -20.27 -15.81
#